data_bf04ef40fc613a9fc4ff2b2e71b95544
#
_entry.id   bf04ef40fc613a9fc4ff2b2e71b95544
#
_cell.length_a   1.000
_cell.length_b   1.000
_cell.length_c   1.000
_cell.angle_alpha   90.00
_cell.angle_beta   90.00
_cell.angle_gamma   90.00
#
_symmetry.space_group_name_H-M   'P 1'
#
loop_
_entity.id
_entity.type
_entity.pdbx_description
1 polymer ?
#
loop_
_entity_poly.entity_id
_entity_poly.type
_entity_poly.pdbx_seq_one_letter_code
_entity_poly.pdbx_strand_id
1 'polypeptide(L)' 'MTVRSFDNQEPVIHESAWIDPSALVAGRVTLGEDVSVWPKVVIRGDVNTISVGSKTNIQDGAVLHCTHDGPYTRGGKP' A
#
# COMPACT_ATOMS: atom_id res chain seq x y z
N MET A 1 13.33 -4.22 3.07
CA MET A 1 12.04 -3.55 2.74
C MET A 1 12.33 -2.35 1.86
N THR A 2 11.50 -2.13 0.84
CA THR A 2 11.62 -0.95 0.01
C THR A 2 10.35 -0.11 0.14
N VAL A 3 10.51 1.06 0.74
CA VAL A 3 9.46 2.05 0.85
C VAL A 3 9.89 3.24 0.01
N ARG A 4 9.04 3.64 -0.95
CA ARG A 4 9.39 4.70 -1.89
C ARG A 4 8.32 5.77 -1.96
N SER A 5 8.79 6.99 -2.20
CA SER A 5 7.89 8.05 -2.63
C SER A 5 7.55 7.87 -4.11
N PHE A 6 6.39 8.38 -4.50
CA PHE A 6 6.00 8.51 -5.89
C PHE A 6 5.31 9.86 -6.03
N ASP A 7 5.76 10.67 -6.99
CA ASP A 7 5.19 12.00 -7.22
C ASP A 7 5.15 12.83 -5.92
N ASN A 8 6.25 12.79 -5.17
CA ASN A 8 6.41 13.46 -3.87
C ASN A 8 5.44 13.00 -2.78
N GLN A 9 4.80 11.85 -2.97
CA GLN A 9 3.94 11.25 -1.97
C GLN A 9 4.62 10.03 -1.38
N GLU A 10 4.74 9.99 -0.06
CA GLU A 10 5.37 8.88 0.64
C GLU A 10 4.33 8.04 1.37
N PRO A 11 4.56 6.72 1.47
CA PRO A 11 3.68 5.90 2.28
C PRO A 11 3.66 6.35 3.73
N VAL A 12 2.49 6.27 4.35
CA VAL A 12 2.30 6.50 5.77
C VAL A 12 2.11 5.14 6.43
N ILE A 13 3.09 4.74 7.22
CA ILE A 13 3.14 3.40 7.80
C ILE A 13 3.12 3.51 9.31
N HIS A 14 2.11 2.90 9.94
CA HIS A 14 2.04 2.88 11.40
C HIS A 14 3.27 2.17 11.95
N GLU A 15 3.78 2.64 13.09
CA GLU A 15 5.01 2.11 13.67
C GLU A 15 4.91 0.64 14.02
N SER A 16 3.71 0.13 14.28
CA SER A 16 3.50 -1.29 14.59
C SER A 16 3.35 -2.18 13.37
N ALA A 17 3.30 -1.60 12.16
CA ALA A 17 3.19 -2.39 10.95
C ALA A 17 4.51 -3.10 10.66
N TRP A 18 4.43 -4.34 10.19
CA TRP A 18 5.60 -5.11 9.80
C TRP A 18 5.63 -5.31 8.30
N ILE A 19 6.78 -5.03 7.69
CA ILE A 19 6.95 -5.17 6.25
C ILE A 19 8.20 -6.00 5.99
N ASP A 20 8.02 -7.11 5.26
CA ASP A 20 9.16 -7.96 4.91
C ASP A 20 10.15 -7.18 4.03
N PRO A 21 11.47 -7.41 4.21
CA PRO A 21 12.47 -6.70 3.40
C PRO A 21 12.31 -6.84 1.90
N SER A 22 11.70 -7.92 1.40
CA SER A 22 11.52 -8.13 -0.03
C SER A 22 10.28 -7.44 -0.60
N ALA A 23 9.43 -6.85 0.25
CA ALA A 23 8.21 -6.18 -0.21
C ALA A 23 8.52 -4.77 -0.70
N LEU A 24 7.69 -4.29 -1.62
CA LEU A 24 7.75 -2.92 -2.12
C LEU A 24 6.46 -2.19 -1.73
N VAL A 25 6.61 -1.03 -1.11
CA VAL A 25 5.48 -0.15 -0.78
C VAL A 25 5.81 1.22 -1.35
N ALA A 26 5.01 1.71 -2.27
CA ALA A 26 5.33 2.94 -2.98
C ALA A 26 4.13 3.88 -3.09
N GLY A 27 4.37 5.17 -2.90
CA GLY A 27 3.42 6.23 -3.17
C GLY A 27 2.36 6.44 -2.10
N ARG A 28 1.14 6.73 -2.52
CA ARG A 28 0.04 7.11 -1.61
C ARG A 28 -0.60 5.87 -0.99
N VAL A 29 0.14 5.28 -0.05
CA VAL A 29 -0.28 4.07 0.67
C VAL A 29 -0.32 4.41 2.15
N THR A 30 -1.38 4.01 2.83
CA THR A 30 -1.47 4.10 4.29
C THR A 30 -1.65 2.71 4.85
N LEU A 31 -0.72 2.30 5.71
CA LEU A 31 -0.80 1.02 6.41
C LEU A 31 -1.14 1.28 7.87
N GLY A 32 -2.23 0.70 8.31
CA GLY A 32 -2.72 0.88 9.65
C GLY A 32 -1.96 0.09 10.70
N GLU A 33 -2.45 0.16 11.92
CA GLU A 33 -1.88 -0.50 13.09
C GLU A 33 -1.83 -2.02 12.89
N ASP A 34 -0.70 -2.63 13.24
CA ASP A 34 -0.52 -4.09 13.22
C ASP A 34 -0.78 -4.74 11.84
N VAL A 35 -0.62 -3.99 10.77
CA VAL A 35 -0.64 -4.55 9.41
C VAL A 35 0.64 -5.36 9.20
N SER A 36 0.53 -6.53 8.58
CA SER A 36 1.70 -7.31 8.20
C SER A 36 1.75 -7.49 6.69
N VAL A 37 2.92 -7.18 6.11
CA VAL A 37 3.16 -7.26 4.67
C VAL A 37 4.26 -8.30 4.45
N TRP A 38 3.92 -9.37 3.76
CA TRP A 38 4.74 -10.57 3.65
C TRP A 38 5.65 -10.55 2.41
N PRO A 39 6.54 -11.55 2.23
CA PRO A 39 7.53 -11.50 1.17
C PRO A 39 6.96 -11.31 -0.23
N LYS A 40 7.67 -10.54 -1.06
CA LYS A 40 7.35 -10.31 -2.47
C LYS A 40 6.03 -9.60 -2.71
N VAL A 41 5.49 -8.94 -1.70
CA VAL A 41 4.28 -8.13 -1.86
C VAL A 41 4.65 -6.82 -2.55
N VAL A 42 3.78 -6.35 -3.43
CA VAL A 42 3.91 -5.04 -4.08
C VAL A 42 2.66 -4.23 -3.80
N ILE A 43 2.82 -3.07 -3.20
CA ILE A 43 1.72 -2.13 -2.94
C ILE A 43 2.08 -0.81 -3.62
N ARG A 44 1.31 -0.44 -4.65
CA ARG A 44 1.58 0.78 -5.42
C ARG A 44 0.40 1.74 -5.38
N GLY A 45 0.53 2.83 -4.62
CA GLY A 45 -0.44 3.92 -4.61
C GLY A 45 0.02 5.04 -5.52
N ASP A 46 0.16 4.76 -6.81
CA ASP A 46 0.73 5.70 -7.76
C ASP A 46 -0.31 6.57 -8.46
N VAL A 47 -1.36 6.00 -9.02
CA VAL A 47 -2.40 6.76 -9.71
C VAL A 47 -3.58 7.12 -8.81
N ASN A 48 -3.63 6.56 -7.61
CA ASN A 48 -4.65 6.85 -6.60
C ASN A 48 -4.12 6.40 -5.25
N THR A 49 -4.96 6.45 -4.22
CA THR A 49 -4.56 6.08 -2.86
C THR A 49 -4.93 4.63 -2.54
N ILE A 50 -4.14 4.01 -1.66
CA ILE A 50 -4.44 2.70 -1.11
C ILE A 50 -4.36 2.83 0.41
N SER A 51 -5.43 2.41 1.09
CA SER A 51 -5.45 2.38 2.56
C SER A 51 -5.70 0.96 3.03
N VAL A 52 -4.87 0.49 3.94
CA VAL A 52 -4.99 -0.85 4.50
C VAL A 52 -5.38 -0.71 5.97
N GLY A 53 -6.53 -1.28 6.32
CA GLY A 53 -7.04 -1.21 7.69
C GLY A 53 -6.16 -1.96 8.68
N SER A 54 -6.32 -1.63 9.97
CA SER A 54 -5.52 -2.25 11.02
C SER A 54 -5.71 -3.76 11.09
N LYS A 55 -4.65 -4.46 11.48
CA LYS A 55 -4.63 -5.92 11.67
C LYS A 55 -4.86 -6.74 10.42
N THR A 56 -4.62 -6.15 9.25
CA THR A 56 -4.73 -6.83 7.96
C THR A 56 -3.42 -7.51 7.61
N ASN A 57 -3.51 -8.74 7.11
CA ASN A 57 -2.37 -9.47 6.56
C ASN A 57 -2.38 -9.37 5.05
N ILE A 58 -1.26 -8.99 4.47
CA ILE A 58 -1.09 -9.01 3.01
C ILE A 58 -0.07 -10.10 2.71
N GLN A 59 -0.56 -11.21 2.21
CA GLN A 59 0.22 -12.44 2.10
C GLN A 59 1.18 -12.44 0.92
N ASP A 60 2.12 -13.36 0.95
CA ASP A 60 3.21 -13.47 -0.01
C ASP A 60 2.76 -13.32 -1.46
N GLY A 61 3.45 -12.48 -2.21
CA GLY A 61 3.23 -12.30 -3.63
C GLY A 61 2.00 -11.49 -4.03
N ALA A 62 1.24 -10.98 -3.07
CA ALA A 62 0.08 -10.16 -3.39
C ALA A 62 0.50 -8.85 -4.06
N VAL A 63 -0.32 -8.38 -4.99
CA VAL A 63 -0.11 -7.10 -5.64
C VAL A 63 -1.35 -6.24 -5.43
N LEU A 64 -1.15 -5.09 -4.82
CA LEU A 64 -2.21 -4.11 -4.59
C LEU A 64 -1.92 -2.90 -5.47
N HIS A 65 -2.83 -2.61 -6.38
CA HIS A 65 -2.68 -1.52 -7.32
C HIS A 65 -4.04 -0.86 -7.52
N CYS A 66 -4.02 0.43 -7.78
CA CYS A 66 -5.25 1.21 -7.94
C CYS A 66 -5.38 1.72 -9.36
N THR A 67 -6.58 2.24 -9.68
CA THR A 67 -6.85 2.84 -10.99
C THR A 67 -7.08 4.35 -10.83
N HIS A 68 -7.00 5.08 -11.94
CA HIS A 68 -7.40 6.48 -11.97
C HIS A 68 -8.90 6.60 -11.69
N ASP A 69 -9.33 7.77 -11.25
CA ASP A 69 -10.74 8.08 -11.10
C ASP A 69 -11.45 7.85 -12.42
N GLY A 70 -12.62 7.22 -12.34
CA GLY A 70 -13.38 6.89 -13.52
C GLY A 70 -14.61 6.08 -13.16
N PRO A 71 -15.24 5.44 -14.16
CA PRO A 71 -16.50 4.72 -13.92
C PRO A 71 -16.37 3.54 -12.98
N TYR A 72 -15.17 3.06 -12.74
CA TYR A 72 -14.93 1.90 -11.87
C TYR A 72 -14.47 2.29 -10.46
N THR A 73 -14.43 3.59 -10.15
CA THR A 73 -14.02 4.06 -8.83
C THR A 73 -15.18 4.79 -8.16
N ARG A 74 -15.12 4.82 -6.83
CA ARG A 74 -16.16 5.51 -6.04
C ARG A 74 -15.48 6.60 -5.23
N GLY A 75 -15.89 7.85 -5.47
CA GLY A 75 -15.35 9.00 -4.75
C GLY A 75 -13.85 9.15 -4.91
N GLY A 76 -13.30 8.81 -6.07
CA GLY A 76 -11.87 8.90 -6.34
C GLY A 76 -11.05 7.79 -5.71
N LYS A 77 -11.68 6.69 -5.27
CA LYS A 77 -10.98 5.56 -4.65
C LYS A 77 -11.29 4.27 -5.39
N PRO A 78 -10.29 3.45 -5.66
CA PRO A 78 -10.50 2.16 -6.31
C PRO A 78 -11.28 1.19 -5.45
#